data_afee91cd6460ca73ab3c311d40109c43
#
_entry.id   afee91cd6460ca73ab3c311d40109c43
#
_cell.length_a   1.000
_cell.length_b   1.000
_cell.length_c   1.000
_cell.angle_alpha   90.00
_cell.angle_beta   90.00
_cell.angle_gamma   90.00
#
_symmetry.space_group_name_H-M   'P 1'
#
loop_
_entity.id
_entity.type
_entity.pdbx_description
1 polymer ?
#
loop_
_entity_poly.entity_id
_entity_poly.type
_entity_poly.pdbx_seq_one_letter_code
_entity_poly.pdbx_strand_id
1 'polypeptide(L)'
;MKALILICLLFVTATGQQPDSVPQLSLPELDGRTLRSEELKDKIVVLDFWATWCENCVSEIPEFNKLEKEYSSRGVKVIGLAVQSGWASDIQKFVRQYNMRYTVLVGNDDTVSDFGVISFPNTYVIGPGWKLYKKYSGVSETKAADIRRDIETLLKAKP
;
A
#
# COMPACT_ATOMS: atom_id res chain seq x y z
N MET A 1 26.57 26.87 -55.61
CA MET A 1 25.42 26.87 -54.72
C MET A 1 25.48 25.60 -53.89
N LYS A 2 25.93 25.68 -52.59
CA LYS A 2 26.02 24.53 -51.68
C LYS A 2 24.82 24.61 -50.73
N ALA A 3 23.87 23.66 -50.85
CA ALA A 3 22.74 23.55 -49.94
C ALA A 3 23.19 22.89 -48.65
N LEU A 4 23.05 23.62 -47.53
CA LEU A 4 23.30 23.12 -46.19
C LEU A 4 22.01 22.45 -45.66
N ILE A 5 22.03 21.13 -45.57
CA ILE A 5 20.91 20.36 -44.99
C ILE A 5 21.10 20.36 -43.48
N LEU A 6 20.24 21.11 -42.75
CA LEU A 6 20.19 21.15 -41.30
C LEU A 6 19.36 19.94 -40.81
N ILE A 7 20.03 18.92 -40.33
CA ILE A 7 19.36 17.76 -39.72
C ILE A 7 19.00 18.12 -38.26
N CYS A 8 17.72 18.38 -38.01
CA CYS A 8 17.19 18.62 -36.68
C CYS A 8 17.00 17.25 -35.98
N LEU A 9 17.94 16.89 -35.10
CA LEU A 9 17.80 15.71 -34.22
C LEU A 9 16.76 16.03 -33.15
N LEU A 10 15.56 15.49 -33.29
CA LEU A 10 14.55 15.47 -32.26
C LEU A 10 14.95 14.44 -31.17
N PHE A 11 15.51 14.92 -30.07
CA PHE A 11 15.66 14.11 -28.86
C PHE A 11 14.27 13.89 -28.25
N VAL A 12 13.69 12.71 -28.49
CA VAL A 12 12.52 12.23 -27.74
C VAL A 12 13.04 11.75 -26.39
N THR A 13 12.92 12.60 -25.38
CA THR A 13 13.12 12.19 -23.99
C THR A 13 11.92 11.34 -23.58
N ALA A 14 12.08 10.03 -23.61
CA ALA A 14 11.15 9.10 -22.97
C ALA A 14 11.25 9.30 -21.46
N THR A 15 10.40 10.17 -20.89
CA THR A 15 10.15 10.19 -19.46
C THR A 15 9.45 8.89 -19.11
N GLY A 16 10.20 7.95 -18.53
CA GLY A 16 9.65 6.72 -17.96
C GLY A 16 8.74 7.08 -16.79
N GLN A 17 7.50 7.41 -17.09
CA GLN A 17 6.44 7.56 -16.09
C GLN A 17 6.16 6.17 -15.53
N GLN A 18 6.58 5.91 -14.28
CA GLN A 18 5.99 4.83 -13.52
C GLN A 18 4.47 5.12 -13.44
N PRO A 19 3.61 4.11 -13.62
CA PRO A 19 2.19 4.34 -13.53
C PRO A 19 1.86 4.87 -12.12
N ASP A 20 1.37 6.12 -12.03
CA ASP A 20 0.89 6.75 -10.80
C ASP A 20 -0.33 6.03 -10.19
N SER A 21 -0.86 5.01 -10.86
CA SER A 21 -2.04 4.26 -10.46
C SER A 21 -1.67 2.94 -9.78
N VAL A 22 -2.16 2.77 -8.57
CA VAL A 22 -2.15 1.49 -7.85
C VAL A 22 -3.19 0.56 -8.49
N PRO A 23 -2.94 -0.76 -8.63
CA PRO A 23 -3.94 -1.71 -9.08
C PRO A 23 -5.23 -1.60 -8.25
N GLN A 24 -6.39 -1.73 -8.91
CA GLN A 24 -7.67 -1.74 -8.20
C GLN A 24 -7.80 -3.04 -7.41
N LEU A 25 -8.41 -2.97 -6.24
CA LEU A 25 -8.70 -4.15 -5.43
C LEU A 25 -10.20 -4.28 -5.13
N SER A 26 -10.65 -5.51 -5.02
CA SER A 26 -11.97 -5.89 -4.55
C SER A 26 -11.81 -7.21 -3.79
N LEU A 27 -11.58 -7.13 -2.48
CA LEU A 27 -11.16 -8.26 -1.66
C LEU A 27 -12.04 -8.41 -0.41
N PRO A 28 -12.25 -9.66 0.07
CA PRO A 28 -13.01 -9.90 1.27
C PRO A 28 -12.26 -9.45 2.53
N GLU A 29 -12.96 -8.82 3.44
CA GLU A 29 -12.60 -8.65 4.84
C GLU A 29 -12.88 -9.96 5.60
N LEU A 30 -12.32 -10.09 6.81
CA LEU A 30 -12.51 -11.29 7.64
C LEU A 30 -13.95 -11.48 8.14
N ASP A 31 -14.78 -10.46 8.11
CA ASP A 31 -16.23 -10.53 8.42
C ASP A 31 -17.11 -10.90 7.20
N GLY A 32 -16.50 -11.12 6.04
CA GLY A 32 -17.15 -11.52 4.80
C GLY A 32 -17.62 -10.35 3.93
N ARG A 33 -17.51 -9.10 4.37
CA ARG A 33 -17.75 -7.94 3.51
C ARG A 33 -16.66 -7.83 2.45
N THR A 34 -16.97 -7.26 1.32
CA THR A 34 -15.98 -6.94 0.28
C THR A 34 -15.64 -5.46 0.36
N LEU A 35 -14.34 -5.16 0.52
CA LEU A 35 -13.82 -3.80 0.41
C LEU A 35 -13.29 -3.57 -1.00
N ARG A 36 -13.69 -2.46 -1.60
CA ARG A 36 -13.24 -2.05 -2.93
C ARG A 36 -12.41 -0.78 -2.85
N SER A 37 -11.41 -0.66 -3.71
CA SER A 37 -10.57 0.54 -3.80
C SER A 37 -11.35 1.82 -4.11
N GLU A 38 -12.50 1.71 -4.78
CA GLU A 38 -13.40 2.85 -5.04
C GLU A 38 -13.89 3.51 -3.75
N GLU A 39 -14.09 2.73 -2.69
CA GLU A 39 -14.55 3.19 -1.36
C GLU A 39 -13.45 3.95 -0.59
N LEU A 40 -12.22 3.87 -1.09
CA LEU A 40 -11.03 4.42 -0.46
C LEU A 40 -10.48 5.67 -1.19
N LYS A 41 -11.12 6.10 -2.28
CA LYS A 41 -10.59 7.18 -3.14
C LYS A 41 -10.39 8.51 -2.43
N ASP A 42 -11.20 8.81 -1.40
CA ASP A 42 -11.08 10.04 -0.62
C ASP A 42 -10.18 9.91 0.61
N LYS A 43 -9.56 8.75 0.78
CA LYS A 43 -8.72 8.44 1.94
C LYS A 43 -7.24 8.39 1.58
N ILE A 44 -6.42 8.58 2.59
CA ILE A 44 -5.03 8.14 2.57
C ILE A 44 -5.03 6.70 3.07
N VAL A 45 -4.38 5.80 2.33
CA VAL A 45 -4.35 4.38 2.70
C VAL A 45 -2.92 3.93 2.93
N VAL A 46 -2.70 3.26 4.04
CA VAL A 46 -1.47 2.49 4.32
C VAL A 46 -1.83 1.03 4.10
N LEU A 47 -1.44 0.48 2.96
CA LEU A 47 -1.72 -0.90 2.57
C LEU A 47 -0.46 -1.74 2.77
N ASP A 48 -0.51 -2.67 3.71
CA ASP A 48 0.62 -3.54 4.04
C ASP A 48 0.37 -4.98 3.62
N PHE A 49 1.25 -5.51 2.78
CA PHE A 49 1.26 -6.91 2.37
C PHE A 49 2.04 -7.74 3.38
N TRP A 50 1.39 -8.75 3.95
CA TRP A 50 1.96 -9.61 4.97
C TRP A 50 1.49 -11.06 4.86
N ALA A 51 2.17 -11.96 5.57
CA ALA A 51 1.78 -13.36 5.67
C ALA A 51 1.90 -13.87 7.12
N THR A 52 1.13 -14.90 7.47
CA THR A 52 1.13 -15.49 8.82
C THR A 52 2.47 -16.12 9.22
N TRP A 53 3.27 -16.52 8.26
CA TRP A 53 4.62 -17.09 8.45
C TRP A 53 5.75 -16.03 8.42
N CYS A 54 5.41 -14.75 8.23
CA CYS A 54 6.38 -13.65 8.09
C CYS A 54 6.69 -13.04 9.47
N GLU A 55 7.74 -13.47 10.13
CA GLU A 55 8.16 -12.96 11.46
C GLU A 55 8.41 -11.44 11.44
N ASN A 56 9.05 -10.94 10.39
CA ASN A 56 9.30 -9.51 10.22
C ASN A 56 8.00 -8.69 10.14
N CYS A 57 6.93 -9.24 9.54
CA CYS A 57 5.63 -8.58 9.48
C CYS A 57 5.00 -8.44 10.87
N VAL A 58 5.18 -9.44 11.73
CA VAL A 58 4.69 -9.42 13.11
C VAL A 58 5.26 -8.24 13.89
N SER A 59 6.53 -7.93 13.69
CA SER A 59 7.21 -6.83 14.40
C SER A 59 6.63 -5.45 14.09
N GLU A 60 5.96 -5.28 12.95
CA GLU A 60 5.36 -4.00 12.51
C GLU A 60 3.92 -3.79 13.00
N ILE A 61 3.23 -4.86 13.45
CA ILE A 61 1.82 -4.79 13.89
C ILE A 61 1.57 -3.70 14.96
N PRO A 62 2.40 -3.56 16.01
CA PRO A 62 2.18 -2.51 17.01
C PRO A 62 2.20 -1.10 16.42
N GLU A 63 3.05 -0.83 15.44
CA GLU A 63 3.15 0.48 14.79
C GLU A 63 1.94 0.75 13.89
N PHE A 64 1.48 -0.25 13.13
CA PHE A 64 0.26 -0.12 12.34
C PHE A 64 -0.99 0.08 13.21
N ASN A 65 -1.07 -0.58 14.35
CA ASN A 65 -2.13 -0.32 15.36
C ASN A 65 -2.11 1.13 15.85
N LYS A 66 -0.90 1.70 16.10
CA LYS A 66 -0.76 3.10 16.49
C LYS A 66 -1.18 4.04 15.36
N LEU A 67 -0.78 3.77 14.13
CA LEU A 67 -1.16 4.56 12.96
C LEU A 67 -2.68 4.58 12.77
N GLU A 68 -3.35 3.43 12.81
CA GLU A 68 -4.81 3.37 12.71
C GLU A 68 -5.49 4.17 13.83
N LYS A 69 -5.06 3.98 15.08
CA LYS A 69 -5.60 4.71 16.24
C LYS A 69 -5.43 6.23 16.10
N GLU A 70 -4.28 6.68 15.62
CA GLU A 70 -3.91 8.09 15.55
C GLU A 70 -4.58 8.82 14.39
N TYR A 71 -4.73 8.14 13.24
CA TYR A 71 -5.08 8.81 11.99
C TYR A 71 -6.44 8.44 11.41
N SER A 72 -7.13 7.42 11.91
CA SER A 72 -8.41 6.97 11.32
C SER A 72 -9.48 8.06 11.30
N SER A 73 -9.58 8.88 12.35
CA SER A 73 -10.51 10.02 12.40
C SER A 73 -10.15 11.17 11.46
N ARG A 74 -8.93 11.17 10.92
CA ARG A 74 -8.40 12.18 9.99
C ARG A 74 -8.50 11.74 8.52
N GLY A 75 -9.22 10.65 8.23
CA GLY A 75 -9.41 10.15 6.87
C GLY A 75 -8.27 9.28 6.35
N VAL A 76 -7.47 8.70 7.25
CA VAL A 76 -6.49 7.66 6.93
C VAL A 76 -7.06 6.29 7.26
N LYS A 77 -6.71 5.28 6.51
CA LYS A 77 -7.07 3.88 6.76
C LYS A 77 -5.84 2.99 6.64
N VAL A 78 -5.58 2.21 7.69
CA VAL A 78 -4.58 1.15 7.63
C VAL A 78 -5.26 -0.15 7.23
N ILE A 79 -4.66 -0.85 6.29
CA ILE A 79 -5.15 -2.13 5.75
C ILE A 79 -3.99 -3.11 5.71
N GLY A 80 -4.13 -4.22 6.41
CA GLY A 80 -3.26 -5.37 6.27
C GLY A 80 -3.84 -6.32 5.23
N LEU A 81 -3.09 -6.60 4.17
CA LEU A 81 -3.49 -7.53 3.13
C LEU A 81 -2.76 -8.86 3.36
N ALA A 82 -3.50 -9.83 3.90
CA ALA A 82 -2.98 -11.16 4.17
C ALA A 82 -2.95 -11.98 2.88
N VAL A 83 -1.76 -12.44 2.50
CA VAL A 83 -1.54 -13.27 1.31
C VAL A 83 -0.76 -14.53 1.70
N GLN A 84 -0.92 -15.62 0.96
CA GLN A 84 -0.21 -16.89 1.23
C GLN A 84 -0.32 -17.34 2.70
N SER A 85 -1.48 -17.11 3.33
CA SER A 85 -1.69 -17.23 4.78
C SER A 85 -2.72 -18.28 5.18
N GLY A 86 -3.09 -19.17 4.27
CA GLY A 86 -4.11 -20.19 4.49
C GLY A 86 -5.54 -19.65 4.39
N TRP A 87 -6.45 -20.24 5.14
CA TRP A 87 -7.87 -19.87 5.11
C TRP A 87 -8.17 -18.63 5.95
N ALA A 88 -9.27 -17.95 5.66
CA ALA A 88 -9.71 -16.80 6.44
C ALA A 88 -9.82 -17.08 7.94
N SER A 89 -10.19 -18.31 8.33
CA SER A 89 -10.22 -18.76 9.73
C SER A 89 -8.84 -18.78 10.41
N ASP A 90 -7.78 -19.07 9.67
CA ASP A 90 -6.42 -19.12 10.20
C ASP A 90 -5.86 -17.70 10.33
N ILE A 91 -6.13 -16.85 9.32
CA ILE A 91 -5.83 -15.42 9.37
C ILE A 91 -6.57 -14.77 10.56
N GLN A 92 -7.83 -15.12 10.79
CA GLN A 92 -8.60 -14.58 11.92
C GLN A 92 -8.03 -14.98 13.29
N LYS A 93 -7.50 -16.23 13.43
CA LYS A 93 -6.80 -16.66 14.65
C LYS A 93 -5.54 -15.82 14.86
N PHE A 94 -4.75 -15.62 13.81
CA PHE A 94 -3.54 -14.81 13.83
C PHE A 94 -3.84 -13.35 14.22
N VAL A 95 -4.84 -12.72 13.60
CA VAL A 95 -5.30 -11.36 13.92
C VAL A 95 -5.64 -11.20 15.39
N ARG A 96 -6.33 -12.18 15.98
CA ARG A 96 -6.64 -12.18 17.44
C ARG A 96 -5.39 -12.37 18.27
N GLN A 97 -4.52 -13.32 17.92
CA GLN A 97 -3.28 -13.63 18.65
C GLN A 97 -2.36 -12.42 18.74
N TYR A 98 -2.20 -11.69 17.65
CA TYR A 98 -1.31 -10.52 17.59
C TYR A 98 -2.02 -9.19 17.81
N ASN A 99 -3.32 -9.24 18.20
CA ASN A 99 -4.12 -8.05 18.52
C ASN A 99 -4.08 -6.98 17.42
N MET A 100 -4.22 -7.40 16.16
CA MET A 100 -4.32 -6.47 15.04
C MET A 100 -5.65 -5.69 15.10
N ARG A 101 -5.58 -4.36 15.08
CA ARG A 101 -6.72 -3.46 15.30
C ARG A 101 -7.05 -2.60 14.07
N TYR A 102 -6.55 -2.97 12.93
CA TYR A 102 -6.82 -2.35 11.64
C TYR A 102 -7.51 -3.35 10.71
N THR A 103 -8.05 -2.86 9.61
CA THR A 103 -8.75 -3.70 8.64
C THR A 103 -7.81 -4.75 8.06
N VAL A 104 -8.27 -5.99 7.96
CA VAL A 104 -7.52 -7.08 7.32
C VAL A 104 -8.33 -7.63 6.15
N LEU A 105 -7.70 -7.62 4.97
CA LEU A 105 -8.21 -8.22 3.75
C LEU A 105 -7.53 -9.56 3.48
N VAL A 106 -8.25 -10.46 2.83
CA VAL A 106 -7.72 -11.74 2.37
C VAL A 106 -7.43 -11.63 0.88
N GLY A 107 -6.15 -11.61 0.54
CA GLY A 107 -5.66 -11.60 -0.85
C GLY A 107 -5.26 -12.98 -1.34
N ASN A 108 -4.85 -13.04 -2.60
CA ASN A 108 -4.37 -14.22 -3.31
C ASN A 108 -3.09 -13.92 -4.09
N ASP A 109 -2.58 -14.91 -4.83
CA ASP A 109 -1.35 -14.76 -5.62
C ASP A 109 -1.52 -13.75 -6.78
N ASP A 110 -2.72 -13.63 -7.35
CA ASP A 110 -3.00 -12.60 -8.38
C ASP A 110 -2.82 -11.21 -7.78
N THR A 111 -3.31 -10.99 -6.55
CA THR A 111 -3.13 -9.72 -5.83
C THR A 111 -1.65 -9.39 -5.62
N VAL A 112 -0.83 -10.38 -5.25
CA VAL A 112 0.62 -10.23 -5.09
C VAL A 112 1.27 -9.83 -6.42
N SER A 113 0.88 -10.51 -7.50
CA SER A 113 1.39 -10.27 -8.86
C SER A 113 1.01 -8.89 -9.38
N ASP A 114 -0.26 -8.51 -9.26
CA ASP A 114 -0.79 -7.24 -9.76
C ASP A 114 -0.07 -6.04 -9.11
N PHE A 115 0.21 -6.13 -7.80
CA PHE A 115 0.94 -5.10 -7.07
C PHE A 115 2.46 -5.19 -7.22
N GLY A 116 2.98 -6.22 -7.90
CA GLY A 116 4.41 -6.41 -8.07
C GLY A 116 5.13 -6.60 -6.73
N VAL A 117 4.52 -7.33 -5.80
CA VAL A 117 5.11 -7.64 -4.49
C VAL A 117 5.99 -8.88 -4.63
N ILE A 118 7.26 -8.75 -4.32
CA ILE A 118 8.25 -9.85 -4.43
C ILE A 118 8.76 -10.34 -3.08
N SER A 119 8.44 -9.63 -2.00
CA SER A 119 8.86 -9.97 -0.63
C SER A 119 7.95 -9.32 0.40
N PHE A 120 7.93 -9.88 1.63
CA PHE A 120 7.16 -9.35 2.76
C PHE A 120 8.09 -8.91 3.90
N PRO A 121 7.69 -7.89 4.69
CA PRO A 121 6.54 -7.00 4.48
C PRO A 121 6.75 -6.04 3.30
N ASN A 122 5.66 -5.57 2.69
CA ASN A 122 5.72 -4.57 1.63
C ASN A 122 4.54 -3.59 1.80
N THR A 123 4.84 -2.33 2.07
CA THR A 123 3.83 -1.33 2.44
C THR A 123 3.73 -0.24 1.38
N TYR A 124 2.50 0.06 0.97
CA TYR A 124 2.17 1.14 0.06
C TYR A 124 1.50 2.27 0.83
N VAL A 125 1.98 3.48 0.68
CA VAL A 125 1.26 4.70 1.05
C VAL A 125 0.56 5.21 -0.19
N ILE A 126 -0.77 5.24 -0.15
CA ILE A 126 -1.63 5.60 -1.27
C ILE A 126 -2.38 6.88 -0.89
N GLY A 127 -2.28 7.89 -1.72
CA GLY A 127 -2.94 9.17 -1.54
C GLY A 127 -4.37 9.20 -2.10
N PRO A 128 -5.08 10.32 -1.90
CA PRO A 128 -6.40 10.53 -2.49
C PRO A 128 -6.40 10.31 -4.01
N GLY A 129 -7.52 9.79 -4.52
CA GLY A 129 -7.64 9.37 -5.91
C GLY A 129 -7.03 8.00 -6.20
N TRP A 130 -6.66 7.22 -5.16
CA TRP A 130 -6.03 5.92 -5.29
C TRP A 130 -4.68 5.99 -6.04
N LYS A 131 -3.89 7.03 -5.74
CA LYS A 131 -2.60 7.29 -6.37
C LYS A 131 -1.46 6.83 -5.47
N LEU A 132 -0.49 6.12 -6.04
CA LEU A 132 0.71 5.74 -5.30
C LEU A 132 1.48 6.99 -4.87
N TYR A 133 1.69 7.13 -3.56
CA TYR A 133 2.56 8.15 -3.02
C TYR A 133 3.96 7.59 -2.76
N LYS A 134 4.05 6.44 -2.08
CA LYS A 134 5.32 5.80 -1.77
C LYS A 134 5.20 4.30 -1.49
N LYS A 135 6.27 3.55 -1.74
CA LYS A 135 6.39 2.13 -1.45
C LYS A 135 7.56 1.89 -0.50
N TYR A 136 7.34 1.02 0.47
CA TYR A 136 8.35 0.57 1.44
C TYR A 136 8.49 -0.94 1.36
N SER A 137 9.71 -1.45 1.11
CA SER A 137 10.00 -2.88 1.04
C SER A 137 10.82 -3.32 2.24
N GLY A 138 10.43 -4.42 2.88
CA GLY A 138 11.09 -4.95 4.07
C GLY A 138 10.84 -4.14 5.33
N VAL A 139 11.60 -4.45 6.37
CA VAL A 139 11.61 -3.73 7.66
C VAL A 139 12.73 -2.71 7.73
N SER A 140 12.46 -1.61 8.42
CA SER A 140 13.45 -0.58 8.72
C SER A 140 13.06 0.10 10.03
N GLU A 141 14.04 0.48 10.85
CA GLU A 141 13.81 1.20 12.10
C GLU A 141 13.09 2.54 11.90
N THR A 142 13.25 3.17 10.75
CA THR A 142 12.64 4.46 10.43
C THR A 142 11.30 4.34 9.71
N LYS A 143 10.91 3.15 9.22
CA LYS A 143 9.74 2.95 8.35
C LYS A 143 8.46 3.55 8.93
N ALA A 144 8.16 3.29 10.20
CA ALA A 144 6.95 3.83 10.83
C ALA A 144 6.97 5.36 10.94
N ALA A 145 8.13 5.95 11.25
CA ALA A 145 8.30 7.40 11.30
C ALA A 145 8.19 8.03 9.90
N ASP A 146 8.74 7.35 8.91
CA ASP A 146 8.67 7.78 7.51
C ASP A 146 7.23 7.75 6.99
N ILE A 147 6.48 6.68 7.28
CA ILE A 147 5.04 6.57 6.93
C ILE A 147 4.23 7.69 7.61
N ARG A 148 4.49 8.01 8.89
CA ARG A 148 3.85 9.13 9.58
C ARG A 148 4.10 10.46 8.86
N ARG A 149 5.34 10.72 8.48
CA ARG A 149 5.71 11.94 7.75
C ARG A 149 4.99 12.04 6.40
N ASP A 150 4.88 10.92 5.69
CA ASP A 150 4.17 10.85 4.42
C ASP A 150 2.66 11.11 4.60
N ILE A 151 2.04 10.51 5.61
CA ILE A 151 0.64 10.76 5.98
C ILE A 151 0.41 12.24 6.29
N GLU A 152 1.25 12.84 7.14
CA GLU A 152 1.13 14.28 7.48
C GLU A 152 1.31 15.19 6.26
N THR A 153 2.18 14.81 5.34
CA THR A 153 2.37 15.55 4.07
C THR A 153 1.12 15.49 3.21
N LEU A 154 0.53 14.30 3.06
CA LEU A 154 -0.69 14.09 2.28
C LEU A 154 -1.91 14.78 2.92
N LEU A 155 -2.01 14.78 4.26
CA LEU A 155 -3.09 15.47 4.99
C LEU A 155 -3.04 16.98 4.81
N LYS A 156 -1.84 17.58 4.76
CA LYS A 156 -1.64 19.02 4.49
C LYS A 156 -1.94 19.40 3.05
N ALA A 157 -1.74 18.49 2.11
CA ALA A 157 -2.00 18.70 0.69
C ALA A 157 -3.48 18.49 0.30
N LYS A 158 -4.31 18.00 1.22
CA LYS A 158 -5.74 17.81 0.99
C LYS A 158 -6.43 19.16 1.02
N PRO A 159 -7.17 19.56 -0.04
CA PRO A 159 -7.87 20.86 -0.12
C PRO A 159 -8.98 20.99 0.91
#